data_f32de584474556d6456093c04f6505c4
#
_entry.id   f32de584474556d6456093c04f6505c4
#
_cell.length_a   1.000
_cell.length_b   1.000
_cell.length_c   1.000
_cell.angle_alpha   90.00
_cell.angle_beta   90.00
_cell.angle_gamma   90.00
#
_symmetry.space_group_name_H-M   'P 1'
#
loop_
_entity.id
_entity.type
_entity.pdbx_description
1 polymer ?
#
loop_
_entity_poly.entity_id
_entity_poly.type
_entity_poly.pdbx_seq_one_letter_code
_entity_poly.pdbx_strand_id
1 'polypeptide(L)'
;MRTRKPNPQLSQNWAFFRLVAAVALGCSSTFVATGCGPAIGPLVKLASISSPSLPETSDPSVLRVDSRFYVYGSNNSRRAPVTQTTDINRKYSLSEKDLLTTEAMPTAAAWVARPSQLWAPTVGKFGARWVMFFSADRRNPPQPNNAQCVGRAWAFSPAGPFVPESQPFTCGLDQARGALDPELTSDAQGNQFLLVAFSDTDSPIHSIPLDGAANPVGAPVQILGRQFGWEYHFIENPAMTYDYTRGNYLLTYSAGVWWQREYSTGIARCSSPVGPCTSDPSGPWIASSAGRTAPGGLCFFSDTNGAGRA
;
A
#
# COMPACT_ATOMS: atom_id res chain seq x y z
N MET A 1 7.88 11.37 64.58
CA MET A 1 7.01 10.74 65.59
C MET A 1 5.97 9.88 64.89
N ARG A 2 6.01 8.60 65.21
CA ARG A 2 4.94 7.55 65.18
C ARG A 2 4.16 7.36 63.87
N THR A 3 4.54 6.39 63.05
CA THR A 3 4.19 4.94 63.06
C THR A 3 2.71 4.62 63.08
N ARG A 4 2.20 3.95 62.02
CA ARG A 4 1.67 2.61 62.08
C ARG A 4 1.05 2.15 60.74
N LYS A 5 1.61 1.09 60.17
CA LYS A 5 0.93 0.00 59.48
C LYS A 5 0.22 -0.90 60.53
N PRO A 6 -0.55 -1.96 60.21
CA PRO A 6 -0.71 -2.76 58.98
C PRO A 6 -2.13 -3.34 58.73
N ASN A 7 -2.38 -3.87 57.54
CA ASN A 7 -2.81 -5.26 57.15
C ASN A 7 -3.79 -6.05 58.06
N PRO A 8 -4.38 -7.17 57.64
CA PRO A 8 -4.60 -7.82 56.33
C PRO A 8 -5.97 -8.60 56.19
N GLN A 9 -6.08 -9.24 54.99
CA GLN A 9 -6.62 -10.61 54.78
C GLN A 9 -8.10 -10.89 54.51
N LEU A 10 -8.22 -11.77 53.52
CA LEU A 10 -9.07 -12.97 53.30
C LEU A 10 -10.43 -12.69 52.64
N SER A 11 -10.95 -13.43 51.71
CA SER A 11 -10.66 -14.77 51.16
C SER A 11 -11.60 -15.07 49.99
N GLN A 12 -11.07 -15.84 49.04
CA GLN A 12 -11.59 -17.06 48.43
C GLN A 12 -12.93 -17.10 47.68
N ASN A 13 -12.72 -17.57 46.43
CA ASN A 13 -13.49 -18.58 45.68
C ASN A 13 -14.92 -18.28 45.30
N TRP A 14 -15.21 -18.40 43.99
CA TRP A 14 -15.98 -19.55 43.42
C TRP A 14 -15.92 -19.48 41.89
N ALA A 15 -15.45 -20.57 41.33
CA ALA A 15 -15.55 -20.87 39.89
C ALA A 15 -16.99 -21.24 39.55
N PHE A 16 -17.48 -20.71 38.40
CA PHE A 16 -18.60 -21.33 37.70
C PHE A 16 -18.30 -21.40 36.20
N PHE A 17 -18.03 -22.61 35.75
CA PHE A 17 -18.14 -23.03 34.36
C PHE A 17 -19.58 -22.81 33.89
N ARG A 18 -19.76 -22.08 32.80
CA ARG A 18 -20.93 -22.27 31.94
C ARG A 18 -20.47 -22.38 30.49
N LEU A 19 -20.60 -23.59 30.01
CA LEU A 19 -20.65 -23.97 28.61
C LEU A 19 -21.81 -23.21 27.96
N VAL A 20 -21.56 -22.43 26.89
CA VAL A 20 -22.62 -21.96 26.01
C VAL A 20 -22.27 -22.39 24.61
N ALA A 21 -23.20 -23.16 24.06
CA ALA A 21 -23.14 -23.75 22.72
C ALA A 21 -22.97 -22.70 21.63
N ALA A 22 -22.08 -22.99 20.68
CA ALA A 22 -21.94 -22.26 19.46
C ALA A 22 -23.15 -22.49 18.56
N VAL A 23 -23.96 -21.47 18.34
CA VAL A 23 -24.90 -21.42 17.25
C VAL A 23 -24.17 -20.82 16.06
N ALA A 24 -23.88 -21.65 15.06
CA ALA A 24 -23.36 -21.21 13.77
C ALA A 24 -24.49 -20.48 13.03
N LEU A 25 -24.51 -19.17 13.09
CA LEU A 25 -25.26 -18.32 12.17
C LEU A 25 -24.34 -18.01 10.99
N GLY A 26 -24.68 -18.58 9.82
CA GLY A 26 -24.04 -18.28 8.56
C GLY A 26 -24.23 -16.80 8.20
N CYS A 27 -23.18 -16.01 8.37
CA CYS A 27 -23.11 -14.69 7.78
C CYS A 27 -22.56 -14.81 6.36
N SER A 28 -23.43 -14.61 5.37
CA SER A 28 -23.00 -14.35 4.00
C SER A 28 -22.28 -13.01 3.96
N SER A 29 -20.96 -13.05 4.09
CA SER A 29 -20.11 -11.87 3.95
C SER A 29 -19.94 -11.55 2.48
N THR A 30 -20.60 -10.51 2.00
CA THR A 30 -20.26 -9.82 0.76
C THR A 30 -18.84 -9.29 0.88
N PHE A 31 -17.89 -9.94 0.19
CA PHE A 31 -16.50 -9.46 0.13
C PHE A 31 -16.46 -8.11 -0.57
N VAL A 32 -16.08 -7.09 0.16
CA VAL A 32 -15.74 -5.78 -0.41
C VAL A 32 -14.34 -5.91 -1.02
N ALA A 33 -14.23 -5.71 -2.33
CA ALA A 33 -12.95 -5.68 -3.01
C ALA A 33 -12.16 -4.45 -2.54
N THR A 34 -11.10 -4.67 -1.78
CA THR A 34 -10.13 -3.65 -1.41
C THR A 34 -8.90 -3.78 -2.30
N GLY A 35 -8.34 -2.66 -2.76
CA GLY A 35 -7.08 -2.64 -3.51
C GLY A 35 -5.95 -3.24 -2.66
N CYS A 36 -4.88 -3.74 -3.23
CA CYS A 36 -3.80 -4.51 -2.56
C CYS A 36 -4.18 -4.96 -1.14
N GLY A 37 -5.35 -5.55 -1.00
CA GLY A 37 -6.02 -5.87 0.24
C GLY A 37 -5.48 -7.14 0.88
N PRO A 38 -5.95 -7.55 2.07
CA PRO A 38 -5.26 -8.51 2.91
C PRO A 38 -4.98 -9.80 2.15
N ALA A 39 -3.70 -10.13 2.00
CA ALA A 39 -3.28 -11.41 1.51
C ALA A 39 -3.68 -12.47 2.54
N ILE A 40 -4.48 -13.42 2.10
CA ILE A 40 -4.94 -14.53 2.94
C ILE A 40 -3.97 -15.69 2.79
N GLY A 41 -3.32 -16.06 3.86
CA GLY A 41 -2.42 -17.20 3.92
C GLY A 41 -0.96 -16.84 4.21
N PRO A 42 -0.10 -17.84 4.48
CA PRO A 42 1.31 -17.60 4.74
C PRO A 42 1.96 -17.04 3.48
N LEU A 43 2.66 -15.92 3.62
CA LEU A 43 3.57 -15.44 2.57
C LEU A 43 4.65 -16.51 2.39
N VAL A 44 4.50 -17.35 1.40
CA VAL A 44 5.57 -18.23 0.96
C VAL A 44 6.61 -17.33 0.33
N LYS A 45 7.85 -17.38 0.82
CA LYS A 45 8.98 -16.73 0.14
C LYS A 45 8.96 -17.26 -1.30
N LEU A 46 8.48 -16.44 -2.22
CA LEU A 46 8.42 -16.83 -3.63
C LEU A 46 9.84 -17.05 -4.12
N ALA A 47 10.26 -18.31 -4.15
CA ALA A 47 11.46 -18.72 -4.87
C ALA A 47 11.20 -18.39 -6.35
N SER A 48 11.91 -17.40 -6.87
CA SER A 48 11.84 -16.92 -8.25
C SER A 48 10.43 -16.59 -8.75
N ILE A 49 10.05 -15.31 -8.65
CA ILE A 49 9.10 -14.75 -9.60
C ILE A 49 9.87 -14.75 -10.94
N SER A 50 9.64 -15.75 -11.76
CA SER A 50 9.90 -15.61 -13.20
C SER A 50 9.09 -14.38 -13.60
N SER A 51 9.76 -13.39 -14.19
CA SER A 51 9.15 -12.09 -14.58
C SER A 51 7.72 -12.29 -15.03
N PRO A 52 6.75 -11.67 -14.38
CA PRO A 52 5.39 -11.77 -14.81
C PRO A 52 5.34 -11.29 -16.24
N SER A 53 4.59 -11.96 -17.01
CA SER A 53 4.32 -11.68 -18.40
C SER A 53 3.41 -10.47 -18.60
N LEU A 54 3.09 -9.73 -17.55
CA LEU A 54 2.44 -8.43 -17.65
C LEU A 54 3.39 -7.41 -18.31
N PRO A 55 2.87 -6.35 -18.96
CA PRO A 55 3.71 -5.28 -19.50
C PRO A 55 4.66 -4.81 -18.40
N GLU A 56 5.87 -4.50 -18.76
CA GLU A 56 6.79 -3.81 -17.87
C GLU A 56 6.05 -2.62 -17.28
N THR A 57 5.71 -2.74 -16.02
CA THR A 57 4.93 -1.75 -15.28
C THR A 57 5.74 -1.43 -14.05
N SER A 58 6.23 -0.21 -13.96
CA SER A 58 6.84 0.30 -12.73
C SER A 58 5.74 0.52 -11.71
N ASP A 59 6.06 0.35 -10.44
CA ASP A 59 5.18 0.59 -9.30
C ASP A 59 3.82 -0.09 -9.46
N PRO A 60 3.78 -1.42 -9.59
CA PRO A 60 2.53 -2.14 -9.83
C PRO A 60 1.62 -2.07 -8.62
N SER A 61 0.33 -1.82 -8.85
CA SER A 61 -0.73 -2.03 -7.87
C SER A 61 -1.78 -2.95 -8.47
N VAL A 62 -2.13 -4.04 -7.77
CA VAL A 62 -3.01 -5.08 -8.27
C VAL A 62 -4.31 -5.10 -7.48
N LEU A 63 -5.39 -4.76 -8.13
CA LEU A 63 -6.75 -4.86 -7.61
C LEU A 63 -7.45 -6.07 -8.20
N ARG A 64 -8.01 -6.92 -7.35
CA ARG A 64 -8.90 -8.00 -7.77
C ARG A 64 -10.36 -7.62 -7.52
N VAL A 65 -11.18 -7.77 -8.56
CA VAL A 65 -12.64 -7.64 -8.45
C VAL A 65 -13.25 -8.90 -9.07
N ASP A 66 -13.89 -9.71 -8.23
CA ASP A 66 -14.41 -11.03 -8.61
C ASP A 66 -13.31 -11.92 -9.20
N SER A 67 -13.46 -12.31 -10.48
CA SER A 67 -12.49 -13.12 -11.22
C SER A 67 -11.50 -12.31 -12.05
N ARG A 68 -11.56 -10.97 -12.01
CA ARG A 68 -10.75 -10.10 -12.85
C ARG A 68 -9.71 -9.35 -12.02
N PHE A 69 -8.51 -9.25 -12.56
CA PHE A 69 -7.43 -8.43 -12.04
C PHE A 69 -7.31 -7.14 -12.85
N TYR A 70 -7.07 -6.05 -12.16
CA TYR A 70 -6.74 -4.74 -12.68
C TYR A 70 -5.34 -4.40 -12.20
N VAL A 71 -4.38 -4.37 -13.11
CA VAL A 71 -2.97 -4.09 -12.81
C VAL A 71 -2.68 -2.67 -13.26
N TYR A 72 -2.54 -1.79 -12.30
CA TYR A 72 -2.17 -0.40 -12.53
C TYR A 72 -0.65 -0.24 -12.44
N GLY A 73 -0.13 0.84 -12.99
CA GLY A 73 1.28 1.16 -12.88
C GLY A 73 1.57 2.62 -13.20
N SER A 74 2.83 3.00 -12.97
CA SER A 74 3.35 4.30 -13.37
C SER A 74 3.21 4.50 -14.88
N ASN A 75 3.16 5.75 -15.32
CA ASN A 75 2.94 6.11 -16.72
C ASN A 75 3.95 5.43 -17.67
N ASN A 76 3.47 4.95 -18.79
CA ASN A 76 4.31 4.43 -19.89
C ASN A 76 4.14 5.23 -21.19
N SER A 77 3.03 5.39 -21.74
CA SER A 77 2.57 6.31 -22.78
C SER A 77 1.14 6.73 -22.45
N ARG A 78 0.58 6.12 -21.41
CA ARG A 78 -0.76 6.35 -20.87
C ARG A 78 -0.62 6.85 -19.44
N ARG A 79 -1.52 7.73 -19.01
CA ARG A 79 -1.64 8.12 -17.59
C ARG A 79 -2.33 7.02 -16.83
N ALA A 80 -1.72 6.58 -15.70
CA ALA A 80 -2.21 5.48 -14.91
C ALA A 80 -2.66 4.30 -15.79
N PRO A 81 -1.75 3.64 -16.54
CA PRO A 81 -2.12 2.49 -17.36
C PRO A 81 -2.76 1.41 -16.48
N VAL A 82 -3.84 0.81 -16.96
CA VAL A 82 -4.48 -0.34 -16.32
C VAL A 82 -4.62 -1.49 -17.30
N THR A 83 -3.98 -2.62 -16.98
CA THR A 83 -4.13 -3.87 -17.72
C THR A 83 -5.18 -4.74 -17.03
N GLN A 84 -6.14 -5.26 -17.80
CA GLN A 84 -7.20 -6.11 -17.28
C GLN A 84 -6.98 -7.56 -17.71
N THR A 85 -7.02 -8.49 -16.75
CA THR A 85 -6.87 -9.93 -17.04
C THR A 85 -7.69 -10.79 -16.07
N THR A 86 -8.06 -12.00 -16.50
CA THR A 86 -8.63 -13.04 -15.63
C THR A 86 -7.58 -14.07 -15.19
N ASP A 87 -6.39 -14.02 -15.79
CA ASP A 87 -5.26 -14.88 -15.43
C ASP A 87 -3.99 -14.04 -15.28
N ILE A 88 -3.64 -13.71 -14.05
CA ILE A 88 -2.47 -12.90 -13.74
C ILE A 88 -1.14 -13.63 -13.99
N ASN A 89 -1.16 -14.97 -14.11
CA ASN A 89 0.03 -15.77 -14.36
C ASN A 89 0.25 -16.06 -15.86
N ARG A 90 -0.74 -15.73 -16.71
CA ARG A 90 -0.63 -15.97 -18.16
C ARG A 90 0.46 -15.08 -18.76
N LYS A 91 1.27 -15.67 -19.63
CA LYS A 91 2.22 -14.93 -20.47
C LYS A 91 1.49 -14.31 -21.67
N TYR A 92 1.63 -13.01 -21.81
CA TYR A 92 1.06 -12.24 -22.90
C TYR A 92 2.18 -11.77 -23.85
N SER A 93 1.93 -11.75 -25.15
CA SER A 93 2.76 -11.01 -26.11
C SER A 93 2.65 -9.50 -25.86
N LEU A 94 3.58 -8.70 -26.36
CA LEU A 94 3.52 -7.23 -26.21
C LEU A 94 2.24 -6.65 -26.83
N SER A 95 1.83 -7.17 -28.01
CA SER A 95 0.61 -6.73 -28.68
C SER A 95 -0.66 -7.09 -27.90
N GLU A 96 -0.75 -8.29 -27.32
CA GLU A 96 -1.87 -8.68 -26.46
C GLU A 96 -1.96 -7.80 -25.23
N LYS A 97 -0.81 -7.51 -24.59
CA LYS A 97 -0.74 -6.61 -23.43
C LYS A 97 -1.24 -5.21 -23.78
N ASP A 98 -0.81 -4.68 -24.91
CA ASP A 98 -1.24 -3.35 -25.37
C ASP A 98 -2.76 -3.28 -25.59
N LEU A 99 -3.36 -4.31 -26.15
CA LEU A 99 -4.81 -4.42 -26.33
C LEU A 99 -5.58 -4.52 -24.99
N LEU A 100 -4.98 -5.11 -23.97
CA LEU A 100 -5.58 -5.27 -22.65
C LEU A 100 -5.35 -4.06 -21.74
N THR A 101 -4.48 -3.12 -22.14
CA THR A 101 -4.09 -1.97 -21.34
C THR A 101 -4.82 -0.71 -21.84
N THR A 102 -5.49 -0.04 -20.91
CA THR A 102 -6.18 1.23 -21.18
C THR A 102 -5.60 2.35 -20.31
N GLU A 103 -5.93 3.60 -20.64
CA GLU A 103 -5.60 4.76 -19.82
C GLU A 103 -6.69 4.97 -18.78
N ALA A 104 -6.39 4.70 -17.50
CA ALA A 104 -7.40 4.77 -16.44
C ALA A 104 -7.78 6.22 -16.09
N MET A 105 -6.87 7.19 -16.29
CA MET A 105 -7.12 8.60 -16.00
C MET A 105 -6.83 9.50 -17.22
N PRO A 106 -7.76 9.63 -18.17
CA PRO A 106 -7.55 10.34 -19.43
C PRO A 106 -7.37 11.87 -19.27
N THR A 107 -7.77 12.43 -18.12
CA THR A 107 -7.61 13.86 -17.83
C THR A 107 -6.71 14.02 -16.61
N ALA A 108 -5.63 14.81 -16.73
CA ALA A 108 -4.78 15.14 -15.61
C ALA A 108 -5.41 16.21 -14.71
N ALA A 109 -5.08 16.19 -13.42
CA ALA A 109 -5.50 17.22 -12.49
C ALA A 109 -4.84 18.57 -12.83
N ALA A 110 -5.54 19.68 -12.57
CA ALA A 110 -5.07 21.03 -12.88
C ALA A 110 -3.77 21.40 -12.14
N TRP A 111 -3.55 20.81 -10.96
CA TRP A 111 -2.36 21.04 -10.14
C TRP A 111 -1.12 20.28 -10.62
N VAL A 112 -1.26 19.30 -11.51
CA VAL A 112 -0.15 18.49 -12.02
C VAL A 112 0.70 19.29 -13.00
N ALA A 113 2.01 19.36 -12.74
CA ALA A 113 2.94 20.13 -13.57
C ALA A 113 3.22 19.45 -14.91
N ARG A 114 3.36 18.13 -14.93
CA ARG A 114 3.63 17.30 -16.11
C ARG A 114 2.50 16.31 -16.32
N PRO A 115 1.45 16.68 -17.07
CA PRO A 115 0.21 15.90 -17.17
C PRO A 115 0.37 14.47 -17.70
N SER A 116 1.47 14.16 -18.38
CA SER A 116 1.79 12.82 -18.87
C SER A 116 2.53 11.96 -17.84
N GLN A 117 2.93 12.51 -16.68
CA GLN A 117 3.73 11.82 -15.68
C GLN A 117 2.95 11.66 -14.39
N LEU A 118 2.32 10.49 -14.23
CA LEU A 118 1.67 10.05 -13.02
C LEU A 118 2.32 8.74 -12.58
N TRP A 119 2.62 8.62 -11.27
CA TRP A 119 3.36 7.49 -10.72
C TRP A 119 2.60 6.79 -9.61
N ALA A 120 2.93 5.51 -9.41
CA ALA A 120 2.50 4.66 -8.32
C ALA A 120 0.99 4.78 -8.00
N PRO A 121 0.08 4.50 -8.96
CA PRO A 121 -1.34 4.57 -8.68
C PRO A 121 -1.79 3.35 -7.86
N THR A 122 -2.58 3.58 -6.81
CA THR A 122 -3.29 2.53 -6.07
C THR A 122 -4.79 2.78 -6.13
N VAL A 123 -5.61 1.72 -6.17
CA VAL A 123 -7.06 1.84 -6.33
C VAL A 123 -7.81 1.00 -5.32
N GLY A 124 -8.80 1.59 -4.67
CA GLY A 124 -9.70 0.91 -3.74
C GLY A 124 -11.16 1.32 -3.92
N LYS A 125 -12.08 0.54 -3.31
CA LYS A 125 -13.51 0.82 -3.34
C LYS A 125 -13.93 1.53 -2.06
N PHE A 126 -14.57 2.69 -2.22
CA PHE A 126 -15.14 3.48 -1.13
C PHE A 126 -16.62 3.76 -1.41
N GLY A 127 -17.49 3.12 -0.67
CA GLY A 127 -18.92 3.15 -0.94
C GLY A 127 -19.26 2.64 -2.35
N ALA A 128 -19.94 3.46 -3.13
CA ALA A 128 -20.32 3.14 -4.52
C ALA A 128 -19.24 3.51 -5.57
N ARG A 129 -18.13 4.13 -5.14
CA ARG A 129 -17.10 4.66 -6.05
C ARG A 129 -15.78 3.91 -5.91
N TRP A 130 -15.00 3.94 -6.97
CA TRP A 130 -13.59 3.59 -6.98
C TRP A 130 -12.76 4.85 -6.79
N VAL A 131 -11.75 4.77 -5.95
CA VAL A 131 -10.83 5.87 -5.65
C VAL A 131 -9.44 5.44 -6.09
N MET A 132 -8.78 6.29 -6.85
CA MET A 132 -7.36 6.17 -7.19
C MET A 132 -6.59 7.24 -6.41
N PHE A 133 -5.54 6.81 -5.72
CA PHE A 133 -4.47 7.72 -5.27
C PHE A 133 -3.28 7.54 -6.22
N PHE A 134 -2.55 8.62 -6.49
CA PHE A 134 -1.42 8.63 -7.43
C PHE A 134 -0.43 9.71 -7.06
N SER A 135 0.82 9.56 -7.47
CA SER A 135 1.87 10.57 -7.32
C SER A 135 2.01 11.39 -8.59
N ALA A 136 2.29 12.68 -8.44
CA ALA A 136 2.66 13.55 -9.55
C ALA A 136 3.45 14.77 -9.07
N ASP A 137 4.20 15.39 -9.98
CA ASP A 137 4.80 16.70 -9.73
C ASP A 137 3.73 17.78 -9.60
N ARG A 138 3.88 18.62 -8.59
CA ARG A 138 3.00 19.76 -8.36
C ARG A 138 3.42 20.95 -9.22
N ARG A 139 2.46 21.59 -9.85
CA ARG A 139 2.65 22.88 -10.53
C ARG A 139 2.88 23.98 -9.50
N ASN A 140 3.91 24.80 -9.72
CA ASN A 140 4.26 25.92 -8.85
C ASN A 140 4.38 25.50 -7.36
N PRO A 141 5.29 24.60 -7.01
CA PRO A 141 5.46 24.18 -5.61
C PRO A 141 5.95 25.37 -4.77
N PRO A 142 5.54 25.46 -3.50
CA PRO A 142 6.17 26.38 -2.57
C PRO A 142 7.66 26.03 -2.39
N GLN A 143 8.48 27.05 -2.11
CA GLN A 143 9.92 26.87 -1.87
C GLN A 143 10.19 26.45 -0.41
N PRO A 144 11.22 25.64 -0.12
CA PRO A 144 12.18 25.00 -1.03
C PRO A 144 11.61 23.75 -1.68
N ASN A 145 11.90 23.59 -2.93
CA ASN A 145 11.43 22.65 -3.91
C ASN A 145 11.27 21.21 -3.45
N ASN A 146 10.08 20.81 -3.01
CA ASN A 146 9.67 19.45 -3.27
C ASN A 146 8.37 19.46 -4.06
N ALA A 147 8.47 18.97 -5.29
CA ALA A 147 7.43 19.16 -6.28
C ALA A 147 6.36 18.05 -6.25
N GLN A 148 6.58 16.97 -5.51
CA GLN A 148 5.71 15.79 -5.57
C GLN A 148 4.55 15.91 -4.59
N CYS A 149 3.37 15.48 -5.05
CA CYS A 149 2.19 15.34 -4.22
C CYS A 149 1.43 14.08 -4.57
N VAL A 150 0.69 13.56 -3.61
CA VAL A 150 -0.31 12.54 -3.84
C VAL A 150 -1.62 13.21 -4.24
N GLY A 151 -2.20 12.78 -5.34
CA GLY A 151 -3.51 13.17 -5.82
C GLY A 151 -4.56 12.10 -5.55
N ARG A 152 -5.84 12.50 -5.67
CA ARG A 152 -6.99 11.61 -5.56
C ARG A 152 -7.89 11.79 -6.78
N ALA A 153 -8.46 10.67 -7.27
CA ALA A 153 -9.40 10.66 -8.38
C ALA A 153 -10.52 9.63 -8.14
N TRP A 154 -11.68 9.82 -8.78
CA TRP A 154 -12.88 9.02 -8.58
C TRP A 154 -13.39 8.43 -9.88
N ALA A 155 -13.92 7.21 -9.83
CA ALA A 155 -14.58 6.55 -10.95
C ALA A 155 -15.76 5.68 -10.48
N PHE A 156 -16.63 5.28 -11.41
CA PHE A 156 -17.67 4.26 -11.17
C PHE A 156 -17.23 2.86 -11.61
N SER A 157 -16.08 2.73 -12.25
CA SER A 157 -15.48 1.47 -12.67
C SER A 157 -14.03 1.38 -12.20
N PRO A 158 -13.53 0.20 -11.83
CA PRO A 158 -12.12 0.03 -11.47
C PRO A 158 -11.19 0.32 -12.66
N ALA A 159 -11.63 0.16 -13.91
CA ALA A 159 -10.86 0.54 -15.08
C ALA A 159 -10.87 2.05 -15.39
N GLY A 160 -11.60 2.84 -14.62
CA GLY A 160 -11.83 4.25 -14.91
C GLY A 160 -13.03 4.48 -15.85
N PRO A 161 -13.15 5.65 -16.50
CA PRO A 161 -12.21 6.77 -16.39
C PRO A 161 -12.26 7.44 -15.00
N PHE A 162 -11.10 7.65 -14.42
CA PHE A 162 -10.98 8.37 -13.15
C PHE A 162 -10.96 9.87 -13.41
N VAL A 163 -11.76 10.61 -12.63
CA VAL A 163 -11.82 12.07 -12.65
C VAL A 163 -11.02 12.59 -11.46
N PRO A 164 -9.88 13.28 -11.69
CA PRO A 164 -9.04 13.75 -10.61
C PRO A 164 -9.62 14.98 -9.91
N GLU A 165 -9.30 15.13 -8.64
CA GLU A 165 -9.60 16.34 -7.88
C GLU A 165 -8.74 17.52 -8.33
N SER A 166 -9.28 18.74 -8.17
CA SER A 166 -8.61 19.98 -8.57
C SER A 166 -7.42 20.37 -7.67
N GLN A 167 -7.31 19.77 -6.50
CA GLN A 167 -6.23 19.97 -5.54
C GLN A 167 -5.57 18.64 -5.19
N PRO A 168 -4.29 18.63 -4.80
CA PRO A 168 -3.65 17.45 -4.28
C PRO A 168 -4.31 16.99 -2.97
N PHE A 169 -4.27 15.69 -2.70
CA PHE A 169 -4.72 15.11 -1.44
C PHE A 169 -3.74 15.41 -0.30
N THR A 170 -2.44 15.25 -0.55
CA THR A 170 -1.37 15.64 0.38
C THR A 170 -0.06 15.93 -0.36
N CYS A 171 0.73 16.86 0.19
CA CYS A 171 2.09 17.18 -0.27
C CYS A 171 3.11 17.09 0.89
N GLY A 172 2.90 16.18 1.84
CA GLY A 172 3.70 16.04 3.05
C GLY A 172 3.11 16.78 4.25
N LEU A 173 3.79 16.71 5.39
CA LEU A 173 3.29 17.27 6.66
C LEU A 173 3.03 18.77 6.61
N ASP A 174 3.92 19.52 5.98
CA ASP A 174 3.82 20.97 5.84
C ASP A 174 3.29 21.43 4.47
N GLN A 175 2.75 20.49 3.66
CA GLN A 175 2.29 20.71 2.29
C GLN A 175 3.36 21.28 1.33
N ALA A 176 4.63 21.20 1.72
CA ALA A 176 5.76 21.78 0.98
C ALA A 176 6.90 20.78 0.70
N ARG A 177 7.06 19.75 1.53
CA ARG A 177 8.20 18.83 1.42
C ARG A 177 8.01 17.67 0.47
N GLY A 178 6.79 17.38 0.11
CA GLY A 178 6.47 16.36 -0.86
C GLY A 178 5.93 15.06 -0.26
N ALA A 179 5.17 14.34 -1.10
CA ALA A 179 4.58 13.05 -0.81
C ALA A 179 4.49 12.23 -2.09
N LEU A 180 4.82 10.93 -2.01
CA LEU A 180 4.79 10.01 -3.15
C LEU A 180 4.47 8.59 -2.73
N ASP A 181 4.24 7.73 -3.72
CA ASP A 181 4.02 6.30 -3.61
C ASP A 181 2.90 5.92 -2.64
N PRO A 182 1.68 6.39 -2.93
CA PRO A 182 0.53 6.02 -2.13
C PRO A 182 0.21 4.55 -2.31
N GLU A 183 -0.10 3.84 -1.22
CA GLU A 183 -0.61 2.47 -1.26
C GLU A 183 -1.75 2.29 -0.26
N LEU A 184 -2.86 1.74 -0.73
CA LEU A 184 -4.02 1.44 0.10
C LEU A 184 -3.82 0.13 0.86
N THR A 185 -4.12 0.14 2.15
CA THR A 185 -4.18 -1.06 2.98
C THR A 185 -5.39 -1.03 3.89
N SER A 186 -5.70 -2.17 4.52
CA SER A 186 -6.76 -2.26 5.52
C SER A 186 -6.32 -3.04 6.74
N ASP A 187 -6.94 -2.76 7.88
CA ASP A 187 -6.81 -3.60 9.06
C ASP A 187 -7.74 -4.83 9.00
N ALA A 188 -7.64 -5.68 10.01
CA ALA A 188 -8.47 -6.90 10.13
C ALA A 188 -9.96 -6.58 10.33
N GLN A 189 -10.31 -5.36 10.69
CA GLN A 189 -11.68 -4.87 10.86
C GLN A 189 -12.23 -4.21 9.58
N GLY A 190 -11.38 -4.05 8.54
CA GLY A 190 -11.75 -3.43 7.28
C GLY A 190 -11.63 -1.90 7.27
N ASN A 191 -11.06 -1.29 8.31
CA ASN A 191 -10.72 0.13 8.27
C ASN A 191 -9.62 0.37 7.23
N GLN A 192 -9.74 1.45 6.48
CA GLN A 192 -8.86 1.76 5.35
C GLN A 192 -7.77 2.75 5.77
N PHE A 193 -6.59 2.56 5.22
CA PHE A 193 -5.42 3.41 5.44
C PHE A 193 -4.71 3.66 4.10
N LEU A 194 -4.15 4.87 3.95
CA LEU A 194 -3.25 5.19 2.87
C LEU A 194 -1.83 5.29 3.42
N LEU A 195 -0.94 4.44 2.95
CA LEU A 195 0.49 4.55 3.21
C LEU A 195 1.08 5.51 2.19
N VAL A 196 2.02 6.35 2.62
CA VAL A 196 2.65 7.36 1.76
C VAL A 196 4.10 7.57 2.21
N ALA A 197 5.04 7.66 1.28
CA ALA A 197 6.38 8.13 1.57
C ALA A 197 6.39 9.67 1.57
N PHE A 198 6.85 10.29 2.65
CA PHE A 198 7.03 11.73 2.71
C PHE A 198 8.48 12.10 2.42
N SER A 199 8.68 13.08 1.54
CA SER A 199 10.02 13.52 1.11
C SER A 199 10.60 14.58 2.08
N ASP A 200 10.60 14.27 3.37
CA ASP A 200 11.31 15.10 4.37
C ASP A 200 12.73 14.56 4.66
N THR A 201 13.37 15.04 5.71
CA THR A 201 14.80 14.80 5.95
C THR A 201 15.21 13.33 6.00
N ASP A 202 14.30 12.43 6.43
CA ASP A 202 14.55 11.00 6.56
C ASP A 202 13.69 10.17 5.64
N SER A 203 12.93 10.81 4.76
CA SER A 203 11.96 10.15 3.85
C SER A 203 11.10 9.08 4.55
N PRO A 204 10.41 9.41 5.65
CA PRO A 204 9.67 8.43 6.41
C PRO A 204 8.39 7.99 5.70
N ILE A 205 7.98 6.76 5.98
CA ILE A 205 6.66 6.25 5.59
C ILE A 205 5.65 6.66 6.66
N HIS A 206 4.55 7.25 6.19
CA HIS A 206 3.40 7.63 7.00
C HIS A 206 2.18 6.80 6.65
N SER A 207 1.31 6.62 7.61
CA SER A 207 -0.02 6.06 7.45
C SER A 207 -1.08 7.13 7.71
N ILE A 208 -2.05 7.24 6.83
CA ILE A 208 -3.17 8.16 6.90
C ILE A 208 -4.45 7.34 7.03
N PRO A 209 -5.10 7.28 8.20
CA PRO A 209 -6.40 6.64 8.33
C PRO A 209 -7.44 7.32 7.44
N LEU A 210 -8.30 6.53 6.80
CA LEU A 210 -9.33 7.02 5.89
C LEU A 210 -10.73 6.65 6.37
N ASP A 211 -11.69 7.56 6.16
CA ASP A 211 -13.11 7.28 6.36
C ASP A 211 -13.72 6.51 5.16
N GLY A 212 -15.00 6.14 5.26
CA GLY A 212 -15.74 5.45 4.18
C GLY A 212 -15.92 6.26 2.90
N ALA A 213 -15.53 7.52 2.88
CA ALA A 213 -15.50 8.41 1.72
C ALA A 213 -14.06 8.73 1.26
N ALA A 214 -13.08 7.99 1.75
CA ALA A 214 -11.66 8.17 1.48
C ALA A 214 -11.09 9.55 1.91
N ASN A 215 -11.69 10.19 2.90
CA ASN A 215 -11.13 11.40 3.50
C ASN A 215 -10.21 11.02 4.68
N PRO A 216 -9.17 11.82 4.95
CA PRO A 216 -8.28 11.55 6.09
C PRO A 216 -9.01 11.71 7.42
N VAL A 217 -8.76 10.79 8.35
CA VAL A 217 -9.25 10.83 9.73
C VAL A 217 -8.07 11.13 10.65
N GLY A 218 -7.90 12.38 11.00
CA GLY A 218 -6.77 12.83 11.83
C GLY A 218 -5.50 13.14 11.02
N ALA A 219 -4.40 13.34 11.73
CA ALA A 219 -3.11 13.66 11.14
C ALA A 219 -2.41 12.39 10.62
N PRO A 220 -1.54 12.49 9.61
CA PRO A 220 -0.66 11.41 9.23
C PRO A 220 0.22 10.93 10.39
N VAL A 221 0.39 9.62 10.53
CA VAL A 221 1.21 9.00 11.57
C VAL A 221 2.47 8.42 10.93
N GLN A 222 3.64 8.84 11.36
CA GLN A 222 4.89 8.20 10.93
C GLN A 222 4.96 6.77 11.48
N ILE A 223 5.10 5.79 10.59
CA ILE A 223 5.16 4.38 10.95
C ILE A 223 6.55 3.78 10.80
N LEU A 224 7.36 4.31 9.87
CA LEU A 224 8.73 3.87 9.63
C LEU A 224 9.60 5.04 9.18
N GLY A 225 10.83 5.14 9.72
CA GLY A 225 11.92 5.96 9.20
C GLY A 225 13.09 5.07 8.80
N ARG A 226 14.10 5.63 8.14
CA ARG A 226 15.35 4.91 7.82
C ARG A 226 16.07 4.52 9.11
N GLN A 227 16.55 3.28 9.18
CA GLN A 227 17.20 2.72 10.37
C GLN A 227 18.61 2.17 10.07
N PHE A 228 18.89 1.76 8.83
CA PHE A 228 20.12 1.06 8.45
C PHE A 228 20.85 1.74 7.30
N GLY A 229 22.17 1.55 7.23
CA GLY A 229 22.99 2.19 6.21
C GLY A 229 22.67 1.78 4.77
N TRP A 230 22.07 0.61 4.55
CA TRP A 230 21.62 0.19 3.22
C TRP A 230 20.33 0.91 2.77
N GLU A 231 19.59 1.54 3.67
CA GLU A 231 18.41 2.38 3.41
C GLU A 231 18.84 3.83 3.07
N TYR A 232 19.99 3.99 2.42
CA TYR A 232 20.55 5.29 2.13
C TYR A 232 19.63 6.11 1.20
N HIS A 233 19.64 7.43 1.35
CA HIS A 233 18.81 8.43 0.68
C HIS A 233 17.32 8.35 0.99
N PHE A 234 16.59 7.32 0.52
CA PHE A 234 15.13 7.27 0.58
C PHE A 234 14.64 5.92 1.05
N ILE A 235 13.47 5.89 1.70
CA ILE A 235 12.56 4.74 1.74
C ILE A 235 11.24 5.18 1.11
N GLU A 236 10.68 4.33 0.24
CA GLU A 236 9.53 4.66 -0.60
C GLU A 236 8.77 3.40 -1.00
N ASN A 237 7.73 3.49 -1.85
CA ASN A 237 6.93 2.36 -2.31
C ASN A 237 6.47 1.44 -1.17
N PRO A 238 5.80 1.96 -0.12
CA PRO A 238 5.31 1.11 0.96
C PRO A 238 4.18 0.20 0.47
N ALA A 239 4.18 -1.06 0.89
CA ALA A 239 3.02 -1.93 0.77
C ALA A 239 2.84 -2.74 2.04
N MET A 240 1.60 -2.90 2.52
CA MET A 240 1.32 -3.58 3.79
C MET A 240 0.23 -4.62 3.65
N THR A 241 0.41 -5.75 4.33
CA THR A 241 -0.58 -6.81 4.46
C THR A 241 -0.59 -7.40 5.86
N TYR A 242 -1.73 -7.95 6.29
CA TYR A 242 -1.80 -8.68 7.56
C TYR A 242 -1.25 -10.10 7.42
N ASP A 243 -0.31 -10.45 8.28
CA ASP A 243 0.26 -11.81 8.38
C ASP A 243 -0.55 -12.62 9.41
N TYR A 244 -1.51 -13.39 8.94
CA TYR A 244 -2.37 -14.23 9.78
C TYR A 244 -1.59 -15.27 10.59
N THR A 245 -0.41 -15.69 10.12
CA THR A 245 0.43 -16.68 10.82
C THR A 245 1.08 -16.07 12.05
N ARG A 246 1.45 -14.81 11.99
CA ARG A 246 2.14 -14.09 13.06
C ARG A 246 1.27 -13.13 13.85
N GLY A 247 0.05 -12.86 13.37
CA GLY A 247 -0.88 -11.95 14.04
C GLY A 247 -0.42 -10.48 14.02
N ASN A 248 0.34 -10.08 12.98
CA ASN A 248 0.84 -8.72 12.83
C ASN A 248 0.86 -8.31 11.35
N TYR A 249 1.27 -7.08 11.05
CA TYR A 249 1.36 -6.59 9.68
C TYR A 249 2.78 -6.72 9.16
N LEU A 250 2.89 -7.17 7.92
CA LEU A 250 4.11 -7.13 7.13
C LEU A 250 4.07 -5.89 6.25
N LEU A 251 5.05 -5.01 6.43
CA LEU A 251 5.30 -3.86 5.57
C LEU A 251 6.51 -4.16 4.69
N THR A 252 6.38 -3.99 3.38
CA THR A 252 7.51 -3.90 2.45
C THR A 252 7.71 -2.46 2.05
N TYR A 253 8.95 -2.10 1.73
CA TYR A 253 9.34 -0.78 1.26
C TYR A 253 10.56 -0.88 0.37
N SER A 254 10.70 0.01 -0.56
CA SER A 254 11.92 0.16 -1.35
C SER A 254 12.88 1.11 -0.66
N ALA A 255 14.19 0.90 -0.85
CA ALA A 255 15.21 1.76 -0.26
C ALA A 255 16.39 1.99 -1.21
N GLY A 256 16.99 3.18 -1.11
CA GLY A 256 18.07 3.64 -1.96
C GLY A 256 17.59 4.55 -3.08
N VAL A 257 18.34 4.61 -4.17
CA VAL A 257 18.05 5.45 -5.33
C VAL A 257 17.62 4.57 -6.49
N TRP A 258 16.39 4.72 -6.99
CA TRP A 258 15.71 3.78 -7.90
C TRP A 258 16.46 3.49 -9.22
N TRP A 259 17.34 4.36 -9.68
CA TRP A 259 18.17 4.12 -10.88
C TRP A 259 19.55 3.54 -10.59
N GLN A 260 19.86 3.21 -9.32
CA GLN A 260 21.10 2.59 -8.90
C GLN A 260 20.90 1.11 -8.60
N ARG A 261 21.97 0.34 -8.79
CA ARG A 261 21.94 -1.13 -8.60
C ARG A 261 21.65 -1.54 -7.14
N GLU A 262 21.97 -0.66 -6.21
CA GLU A 262 21.81 -0.85 -4.77
C GLU A 262 20.36 -0.70 -4.30
N TYR A 263 19.48 -0.16 -5.16
CA TYR A 263 18.04 -0.10 -4.87
C TYR A 263 17.50 -1.50 -4.55
N SER A 264 16.79 -1.61 -3.43
CA SER A 264 16.40 -2.92 -2.88
C SER A 264 15.13 -2.82 -2.07
N THR A 265 14.49 -3.95 -1.80
CA THR A 265 13.29 -4.04 -0.98
C THR A 265 13.63 -4.48 0.44
N GLY A 266 13.17 -3.73 1.43
CA GLY A 266 13.18 -4.08 2.83
C GLY A 266 11.85 -4.63 3.33
N ILE A 267 11.89 -5.19 4.52
CA ILE A 267 10.69 -5.58 5.26
C ILE A 267 10.70 -5.03 6.68
N ALA A 268 9.52 -4.71 7.19
CA ALA A 268 9.31 -4.35 8.58
C ALA A 268 8.07 -5.06 9.13
N ARG A 269 8.01 -5.20 10.44
CA ARG A 269 6.84 -5.74 11.16
C ARG A 269 6.17 -4.61 11.92
N CYS A 270 4.85 -4.52 11.79
CA CYS A 270 4.05 -3.49 12.43
C CYS A 270 2.98 -4.11 13.33
N SER A 271 2.69 -3.48 14.45
CA SER A 271 1.60 -3.92 15.35
C SER A 271 0.22 -3.57 14.79
N SER A 272 0.14 -2.51 14.00
CA SER A 272 -1.08 -2.05 13.33
C SER A 272 -0.72 -1.27 12.06
N PRO A 273 -1.71 -0.93 11.20
CA PRO A 273 -1.45 -0.07 10.04
C PRO A 273 -0.95 1.35 10.37
N VAL A 274 -1.13 1.79 11.61
CA VAL A 274 -0.57 3.05 12.12
C VAL A 274 0.70 2.83 12.96
N GLY A 275 1.34 1.67 12.83
CA GLY A 275 2.59 1.34 13.52
C GLY A 275 2.40 0.89 14.99
N PRO A 276 3.47 0.93 15.79
CA PRO A 276 4.85 1.12 15.31
C PRO A 276 5.33 -0.02 14.43
N CYS A 277 6.25 0.28 13.52
CA CYS A 277 6.91 -0.69 12.66
C CYS A 277 8.41 -0.81 13.02
N THR A 278 8.95 -2.01 12.87
CA THR A 278 10.37 -2.30 13.09
C THR A 278 10.94 -3.01 11.88
N SER A 279 11.96 -2.42 11.24
CA SER A 279 12.65 -3.03 10.10
C SER A 279 13.44 -4.26 10.50
N ASP A 280 13.57 -5.21 9.57
CA ASP A 280 14.42 -6.38 9.74
C ASP A 280 15.90 -5.97 9.69
N PRO A 281 16.69 -6.22 10.76
CA PRO A 281 18.09 -5.83 10.81
C PRO A 281 19.01 -6.67 9.89
N SER A 282 18.54 -7.77 9.31
CA SER A 282 19.37 -8.64 8.46
C SER A 282 19.72 -8.03 7.09
N GLY A 283 19.26 -6.82 6.80
CA GLY A 283 19.51 -6.13 5.53
C GLY A 283 18.32 -6.24 4.57
N PRO A 284 18.50 -5.92 3.29
CA PRO A 284 17.41 -5.96 2.35
C PRO A 284 16.88 -7.39 2.16
N TRP A 285 15.56 -7.51 2.16
CA TRP A 285 14.88 -8.78 1.90
C TRP A 285 15.08 -9.24 0.46
N ILE A 286 15.01 -8.29 -0.49
CA ILE A 286 15.27 -8.55 -1.90
C ILE A 286 16.28 -7.51 -2.40
N ALA A 287 17.43 -7.99 -2.88
CA ALA A 287 18.47 -7.15 -3.45
C ALA A 287 18.78 -7.56 -4.89
N SER A 288 19.58 -6.77 -5.58
CA SER A 288 20.09 -7.09 -6.89
C SER A 288 20.88 -8.40 -6.88
N SER A 289 20.67 -9.21 -7.89
CA SER A 289 21.34 -10.51 -8.08
C SER A 289 21.49 -10.79 -9.58
N ALA A 290 22.01 -11.97 -9.94
CA ALA A 290 22.02 -12.39 -11.34
C ALA A 290 20.58 -12.45 -11.90
N GLY A 291 20.31 -11.69 -12.96
CA GLY A 291 18.99 -11.60 -13.60
C GLY A 291 17.98 -10.69 -12.92
N ARG A 292 18.37 -9.97 -11.86
CA ARG A 292 17.54 -8.98 -11.21
C ARG A 292 18.36 -7.74 -10.84
N THR A 293 17.92 -6.57 -11.25
CA THR A 293 18.58 -5.31 -10.92
C THR A 293 17.58 -4.36 -10.28
N ALA A 294 17.99 -3.70 -9.19
CA ALA A 294 17.25 -2.67 -8.49
C ALA A 294 15.79 -3.09 -8.16
N PRO A 295 15.56 -4.20 -7.42
CA PRO A 295 14.20 -4.66 -7.12
C PRO A 295 13.51 -3.75 -6.12
N GLY A 296 12.32 -3.25 -6.47
CA GLY A 296 11.48 -2.40 -5.63
C GLY A 296 10.02 -2.40 -6.10
N GLY A 297 9.17 -1.62 -5.47
CA GLY A 297 7.78 -1.41 -5.89
C GLY A 297 6.91 -2.67 -5.75
N LEU A 298 6.91 -3.34 -4.60
CA LEU A 298 6.06 -4.51 -4.35
C LEU A 298 4.62 -4.08 -4.00
N CYS A 299 3.65 -4.91 -4.41
CA CYS A 299 2.25 -4.80 -4.02
C CYS A 299 1.73 -6.16 -3.56
N PHE A 300 0.90 -6.18 -2.53
CA PHE A 300 0.24 -7.39 -2.04
C PHE A 300 -1.15 -7.54 -2.63
N PHE A 301 -1.49 -8.72 -3.12
CA PHE A 301 -2.84 -9.04 -3.61
C PHE A 301 -3.20 -10.51 -3.35
N SER A 302 -4.50 -10.86 -3.47
CA SER A 302 -4.97 -12.25 -3.41
C SER A 302 -5.22 -12.78 -4.81
N ASP A 303 -4.70 -13.98 -5.11
CA ASP A 303 -5.00 -14.68 -6.38
C ASP A 303 -6.44 -15.24 -6.41
N THR A 304 -6.80 -15.91 -7.49
CA THR A 304 -8.15 -16.50 -7.68
C THR A 304 -8.50 -17.56 -6.63
N ASN A 305 -7.52 -18.18 -6.00
CA ASN A 305 -7.71 -19.18 -4.95
C ASN A 305 -7.69 -18.56 -3.55
N GLY A 306 -7.57 -17.24 -3.44
CA GLY A 306 -7.45 -16.52 -2.17
C GLY A 306 -6.06 -16.59 -1.54
N ALA A 307 -5.06 -17.14 -2.25
CA ALA A 307 -3.69 -17.14 -1.75
C ALA A 307 -3.06 -15.75 -1.89
N GLY A 308 -2.31 -15.34 -0.87
CA GLY A 308 -1.56 -14.09 -0.88
C GLY A 308 -0.40 -14.13 -1.87
N ARG A 309 -0.18 -13.04 -2.59
CA ARG A 309 0.89 -12.81 -3.57
C ARG A 309 1.54 -11.45 -3.31
N ALA A 310 2.80 -11.33 -3.74
CA ALA A 310 3.55 -10.07 -3.72
C ALA A 310 4.38 -9.93 -4.99
#